data_595850202fe6c93b31de1cd25227b23e
#
_entry.id   595850202fe6c93b31de1cd25227b23e
#
_cell.length_a   1.000
_cell.length_b   1.000
_cell.length_c   1.000
_cell.angle_alpha   90.00
_cell.angle_beta   90.00
_cell.angle_gamma   90.00
#
_symmetry.space_group_name_H-M   'P 1'
#
loop_
_entity.id
_entity.type
_entity.pdbx_description
1 polymer ?
#
loop_
_entity_poly.entity_id
_entity_poly.type
_entity_poly.pdbx_seq_one_letter_code
_entity_poly.pdbx_strand_id
1 'polypeptide(L)'
;MVIPENSSIVIFGASGDLTYRKLIPALYHLYANKQLPENFAILGVSRTEYSDESYRDKLKRSLQEMEKTEPATLDAFIDHLHYQAINTSDTADYNKLTVRLDQLADKYQFEQRNTLFYLATPPSLYSVIPASLAAHGLNDEQTGWKRLIVEKPFGYDLASARQLDKDIHEHFQEHQIYRIDHYLGKETVQNLLVFRFSNAMFEPLWNRNFIDYVEITGAEFLGVEDRGGYYDGSGAMRDMFQNHLLQVLAMVGMEPPAQINADSIRDEVAKVLQCLKPLEENDLRNNLVLGQYTASDVRGQHLPGYREEHGVAEDSRTETYVGLKAYINNWRWNGVPFYVRTGKRLPTRVTEVVIHFKNTPHPVFGQDAPENKLIIRIQPDEGIQMSFGLKQPGAGFKAREVKMNFHYADLQETQMLTAYERLLLDALNGDATLFARSDAVEACWKYVQPILDFKQDPQSLFGYACGTWGPKECDDLLQRDGRAWRFPCKNLTDTDYCEL
;
A
#
# COMPACT_ATOMS: atom_id res chain seq x y z
N MET A 1 0.50 -22.72 -8.05
CA MET A 1 1.33 -21.50 -8.17
C MET A 1 2.41 -21.77 -9.20
N VAL A 2 2.73 -20.80 -10.05
CA VAL A 2 3.80 -20.98 -11.07
C VAL A 2 5.13 -20.74 -10.36
N ILE A 3 6.08 -21.67 -10.52
CA ILE A 3 7.45 -21.49 -10.02
C ILE A 3 8.19 -20.57 -11.00
N PRO A 4 8.87 -19.50 -10.53
CA PRO A 4 9.63 -18.61 -11.40
C PRO A 4 10.77 -19.33 -12.16
N GLU A 5 11.22 -18.70 -13.24
CA GLU A 5 12.43 -19.12 -13.95
C GLU A 5 13.69 -18.86 -13.12
N ASN A 6 14.76 -19.64 -13.40
CA ASN A 6 16.07 -19.42 -12.81
C ASN A 6 16.54 -17.97 -13.04
N SER A 7 17.01 -17.32 -11.97
CA SER A 7 17.33 -15.89 -12.02
C SER A 7 18.26 -15.42 -10.92
N SER A 8 18.88 -14.28 -11.14
CA SER A 8 19.56 -13.49 -10.10
C SER A 8 18.63 -12.45 -9.51
N ILE A 9 18.61 -12.31 -8.18
CA ILE A 9 17.90 -11.26 -7.44
C ILE A 9 18.97 -10.33 -6.86
N VAL A 10 19.07 -9.12 -7.40
CA VAL A 10 20.05 -8.12 -6.97
C VAL A 10 19.36 -7.11 -6.07
N ILE A 11 19.80 -7.00 -4.82
CA ILE A 11 19.22 -6.09 -3.84
C ILE A 11 20.20 -4.93 -3.59
N PHE A 12 19.90 -3.76 -4.16
CA PHE A 12 20.60 -2.52 -3.81
C PHE A 12 20.12 -2.02 -2.46
N GLY A 13 21.05 -1.60 -1.61
CA GLY A 13 20.75 -1.28 -0.20
C GLY A 13 20.77 -2.50 0.72
N ALA A 14 21.56 -3.52 0.37
CA ALA A 14 21.63 -4.80 1.04
C ALA A 14 22.05 -4.73 2.52
N SER A 15 22.64 -3.64 2.99
CA SER A 15 22.96 -3.40 4.40
C SER A 15 21.89 -2.61 5.16
N GLY A 16 20.77 -2.31 4.52
CA GLY A 16 19.68 -1.49 5.08
C GLY A 16 18.61 -2.29 5.82
N ASP A 17 17.83 -1.60 6.63
CA ASP A 17 16.76 -2.15 7.49
C ASP A 17 15.68 -2.93 6.69
N LEU A 18 15.24 -2.41 5.55
CA LEU A 18 14.25 -3.07 4.69
C LEU A 18 14.71 -4.46 4.24
N THR A 19 15.97 -4.57 3.84
CA THR A 19 16.56 -5.85 3.42
C THR A 19 16.51 -6.87 4.54
N TYR A 20 16.95 -6.50 5.75
CA TYR A 20 16.98 -7.42 6.87
C TYR A 20 15.62 -7.80 7.41
N ARG A 21 14.71 -6.82 7.54
CA ARG A 21 13.42 -7.04 8.21
C ARG A 21 12.31 -7.53 7.28
N LYS A 22 12.44 -7.34 5.97
CA LYS A 22 11.37 -7.64 5.03
C LYS A 22 11.80 -8.52 3.87
N LEU A 23 12.84 -8.12 3.12
CA LEU A 23 13.16 -8.81 1.86
C LEU A 23 13.76 -10.19 2.07
N ILE A 24 14.77 -10.30 2.95
CA ILE A 24 15.40 -11.59 3.22
C ILE A 24 14.47 -12.57 3.91
N PRO A 25 13.66 -12.18 4.94
CA PRO A 25 12.63 -13.05 5.48
C PRO A 25 11.59 -13.50 4.43
N ALA A 26 11.12 -12.60 3.57
CA ALA A 26 10.18 -12.94 2.51
C ALA A 26 10.78 -13.97 1.51
N LEU A 27 12.01 -13.76 1.08
CA LEU A 27 12.72 -14.70 0.19
C LEU A 27 12.98 -16.05 0.87
N TYR A 28 13.31 -16.05 2.17
CA TYR A 28 13.46 -17.29 2.95
C TYR A 28 12.13 -18.07 3.03
N HIS A 29 11.01 -17.40 3.30
CA HIS A 29 9.69 -18.04 3.35
C HIS A 29 9.29 -18.60 1.97
N LEU A 30 9.52 -17.85 0.89
CA LEU A 30 9.30 -18.36 -0.47
C LEU A 30 10.16 -19.59 -0.77
N TYR A 31 11.42 -19.60 -0.33
CA TYR A 31 12.32 -20.75 -0.47
C TYR A 31 11.84 -21.95 0.34
N ALA A 32 11.54 -21.77 1.62
CA ALA A 32 11.07 -22.82 2.52
C ALA A 32 9.76 -23.47 2.01
N ASN A 33 8.89 -22.68 1.38
CA ASN A 33 7.64 -23.14 0.76
C ASN A 33 7.81 -23.65 -0.68
N LYS A 34 9.05 -23.78 -1.17
CA LYS A 34 9.36 -24.27 -2.53
C LYS A 34 8.70 -23.45 -3.64
N GLN A 35 8.64 -22.14 -3.47
CA GLN A 35 8.05 -21.19 -4.40
C GLN A 35 9.11 -20.44 -5.22
N LEU A 36 10.40 -20.59 -4.89
CA LEU A 36 11.53 -20.13 -5.71
C LEU A 36 12.00 -21.24 -6.65
N PRO A 37 12.69 -20.90 -7.75
CA PRO A 37 13.27 -21.90 -8.65
C PRO A 37 14.36 -22.72 -7.94
N GLU A 38 14.72 -23.84 -8.51
CA GLU A 38 15.80 -24.70 -7.98
C GLU A 38 17.15 -23.97 -8.00
N ASN A 39 17.42 -23.25 -9.09
CA ASN A 39 18.65 -22.49 -9.27
C ASN A 39 18.36 -20.99 -9.25
N PHE A 40 18.79 -20.30 -8.22
CA PHE A 40 18.72 -18.85 -8.10
C PHE A 40 19.92 -18.31 -7.31
N ALA A 41 20.20 -17.02 -7.43
CA ALA A 41 21.19 -16.33 -6.64
C ALA A 41 20.59 -15.03 -6.08
N ILE A 42 20.87 -14.73 -4.82
CA ILE A 42 20.56 -13.44 -4.20
C ILE A 42 21.86 -12.69 -4.02
N LEU A 43 22.01 -11.56 -4.70
CA LEU A 43 23.20 -10.72 -4.64
C LEU A 43 22.88 -9.41 -3.90
N GLY A 44 23.38 -9.30 -2.68
CA GLY A 44 23.32 -8.05 -1.92
C GLY A 44 24.37 -7.06 -2.45
N VAL A 45 23.93 -5.80 -2.65
CA VAL A 45 24.76 -4.72 -3.16
C VAL A 45 24.65 -3.50 -2.26
N SER A 46 25.75 -3.02 -1.71
CA SER A 46 25.83 -1.72 -1.02
C SER A 46 27.28 -1.21 -0.90
N ARG A 47 27.45 -0.04 -0.31
CA ARG A 47 28.79 0.56 -0.08
C ARG A 47 29.57 -0.08 1.05
N THR A 48 28.88 -0.78 1.96
CA THR A 48 29.54 -1.43 3.10
C THR A 48 30.37 -2.61 2.62
N GLU A 49 31.57 -2.73 3.11
CA GLU A 49 32.45 -3.86 2.77
C GLU A 49 32.05 -5.11 3.54
N TYR A 50 31.62 -6.14 2.81
CA TYR A 50 31.40 -7.51 3.31
C TYR A 50 31.99 -8.51 2.32
N SER A 51 32.48 -9.64 2.84
CA SER A 51 32.65 -10.87 2.05
C SER A 51 31.31 -11.62 1.97
N ASP A 52 31.17 -12.57 1.03
CA ASP A 52 30.03 -13.49 1.00
C ASP A 52 29.80 -14.15 2.36
N GLU A 53 30.86 -14.60 3.02
CA GLU A 53 30.83 -15.30 4.31
C GLU A 53 30.32 -14.39 5.43
N SER A 54 30.92 -13.19 5.60
CA SER A 54 30.50 -12.25 6.64
C SER A 54 29.06 -11.72 6.44
N TYR A 55 28.62 -11.58 5.17
CA TYR A 55 27.25 -11.20 4.84
C TYR A 55 26.26 -12.33 5.18
N ARG A 56 26.57 -13.58 4.80
CA ARG A 56 25.80 -14.77 5.14
C ARG A 56 25.64 -14.95 6.65
N ASP A 57 26.71 -14.83 7.41
CA ASP A 57 26.69 -14.96 8.87
C ASP A 57 25.79 -13.91 9.53
N LYS A 58 25.82 -12.68 9.01
CA LYS A 58 24.97 -11.61 9.50
C LYS A 58 23.49 -11.88 9.23
N LEU A 59 23.15 -12.29 8.01
CA LEU A 59 21.78 -12.59 7.61
C LEU A 59 21.22 -13.83 8.32
N LYS A 60 22.05 -14.87 8.48
CA LYS A 60 21.67 -16.08 9.22
C LYS A 60 21.27 -15.75 10.66
N ARG A 61 22.07 -14.95 11.36
CA ARG A 61 21.76 -14.49 12.73
C ARG A 61 20.45 -13.68 12.76
N SER A 62 20.30 -12.74 11.85
CA SER A 62 19.09 -11.92 11.76
C SER A 62 17.83 -12.75 11.51
N LEU A 63 17.87 -13.75 10.62
CA LEU A 63 16.74 -14.65 10.38
C LEU A 63 16.42 -15.50 11.61
N GLN A 64 17.43 -16.03 12.30
CA GLN A 64 17.24 -16.83 13.53
C GLN A 64 16.62 -16.03 14.69
N GLU A 65 16.89 -14.72 14.76
CA GLU A 65 16.31 -13.84 15.79
C GLU A 65 14.84 -13.48 15.49
N MET A 66 14.48 -13.38 14.21
CA MET A 66 13.17 -12.89 13.81
C MET A 66 12.16 -13.99 13.51
N GLU A 67 12.62 -15.16 13.09
CA GLU A 67 11.79 -16.22 12.52
C GLU A 67 12.09 -17.58 13.16
N LYS A 68 11.06 -18.43 13.20
CA LYS A 68 11.24 -19.87 13.50
C LYS A 68 11.82 -20.53 12.25
N THR A 69 13.13 -20.72 12.22
CA THR A 69 13.82 -21.34 11.10
C THR A 69 14.10 -22.82 11.36
N GLU A 70 13.93 -23.63 10.32
CA GLU A 70 14.42 -25.02 10.33
C GLU A 70 15.90 -24.99 9.90
N PRO A 71 16.85 -25.53 10.74
CA PRO A 71 18.29 -25.33 10.51
C PRO A 71 18.81 -25.77 9.14
N ALA A 72 18.39 -26.94 8.65
CA ALA A 72 18.85 -27.45 7.36
C ALA A 72 18.34 -26.62 6.17
N THR A 73 17.08 -26.17 6.23
CA THR A 73 16.48 -25.28 5.24
C THR A 73 17.14 -23.91 5.25
N LEU A 74 17.45 -23.39 6.45
CA LEU A 74 18.15 -22.11 6.59
C LEU A 74 19.54 -22.17 6.00
N ASP A 75 20.33 -23.22 6.33
CA ASP A 75 21.68 -23.38 5.81
C ASP A 75 21.71 -23.48 4.29
N ALA A 76 20.80 -24.25 3.71
CA ALA A 76 20.65 -24.34 2.26
C ALA A 76 20.25 -23.01 1.60
N PHE A 77 19.35 -22.25 2.22
CA PHE A 77 18.98 -20.90 1.74
C PHE A 77 20.16 -19.93 1.78
N ILE A 78 20.93 -19.92 2.87
CA ILE A 78 22.09 -19.03 3.08
C ILE A 78 23.16 -19.23 1.99
N ASP A 79 23.31 -20.42 1.43
CA ASP A 79 24.26 -20.70 0.35
C ASP A 79 23.95 -19.96 -0.96
N HIS A 80 22.70 -19.59 -1.17
CA HIS A 80 22.28 -18.76 -2.32
C HIS A 80 22.56 -17.26 -2.14
N LEU A 81 22.99 -16.81 -0.94
CA LEU A 81 23.27 -15.41 -0.67
C LEU A 81 24.73 -15.06 -1.04
N HIS A 82 24.88 -13.98 -1.76
CA HIS A 82 26.15 -13.42 -2.22
C HIS A 82 26.18 -11.94 -1.95
N TYR A 83 27.39 -11.35 -2.00
CA TYR A 83 27.55 -9.94 -1.75
C TYR A 83 28.59 -9.31 -2.69
N GLN A 84 28.33 -8.07 -3.08
CA GLN A 84 29.27 -7.25 -3.84
C GLN A 84 29.25 -5.80 -3.30
N ALA A 85 30.38 -5.37 -2.75
CA ALA A 85 30.56 -3.98 -2.37
C ALA A 85 30.77 -3.12 -3.63
N ILE A 86 29.92 -2.11 -3.83
CA ILE A 86 30.09 -1.08 -4.85
C ILE A 86 29.63 0.29 -4.32
N ASN A 87 30.20 1.36 -4.86
CA ASN A 87 29.65 2.68 -4.73
C ASN A 87 28.51 2.85 -5.74
N THR A 88 27.27 2.75 -5.28
CA THR A 88 26.09 2.82 -6.13
C THR A 88 25.90 4.15 -6.87
N SER A 89 26.65 5.20 -6.47
CA SER A 89 26.67 6.50 -7.16
C SER A 89 27.80 6.62 -8.18
N ASP A 90 28.68 5.63 -8.29
CA ASP A 90 29.79 5.59 -9.24
C ASP A 90 29.49 4.57 -10.34
N THR A 91 29.19 5.05 -11.53
CA THR A 91 28.87 4.20 -12.68
C THR A 91 30.01 3.22 -13.01
N ALA A 92 31.28 3.58 -12.80
CA ALA A 92 32.40 2.69 -13.10
C ALA A 92 32.43 1.44 -12.21
N ASP A 93 31.92 1.53 -10.98
CA ASP A 93 31.85 0.40 -10.06
C ASP A 93 30.89 -0.71 -10.52
N TYR A 94 29.95 -0.41 -11.44
CA TYR A 94 29.00 -1.40 -11.97
C TYR A 94 29.67 -2.47 -12.85
N ASN A 95 30.92 -2.25 -13.31
CA ASN A 95 31.73 -3.32 -13.90
C ASN A 95 31.90 -4.52 -12.94
N LYS A 96 32.07 -4.24 -11.63
CA LYS A 96 32.16 -5.30 -10.61
C LYS A 96 30.86 -6.10 -10.51
N LEU A 97 29.72 -5.40 -10.62
CA LEU A 97 28.41 -6.03 -10.62
C LEU A 97 28.22 -6.93 -11.84
N THR A 98 28.56 -6.45 -13.05
CA THR A 98 28.46 -7.23 -14.29
C THR A 98 29.29 -8.51 -14.20
N VAL A 99 30.57 -8.41 -13.81
CA VAL A 99 31.46 -9.56 -13.64
C VAL A 99 30.90 -10.55 -12.60
N ARG A 100 30.35 -10.02 -11.50
CA ARG A 100 29.78 -10.85 -10.42
C ARG A 100 28.54 -11.61 -10.89
N LEU A 101 27.65 -10.95 -11.63
CA LEU A 101 26.46 -11.58 -12.20
C LEU A 101 26.82 -12.71 -13.19
N ASP A 102 27.84 -12.52 -14.02
CA ASP A 102 28.34 -13.57 -14.92
C ASP A 102 28.88 -14.77 -14.14
N GLN A 103 29.69 -14.54 -13.11
CA GLN A 103 30.19 -15.60 -12.24
C GLN A 103 29.08 -16.40 -11.55
N LEU A 104 28.01 -15.71 -11.10
CA LEU A 104 26.86 -16.35 -10.47
C LEU A 104 26.05 -17.15 -11.49
N ALA A 105 25.84 -16.60 -12.67
CA ALA A 105 25.14 -17.32 -13.72
C ALA A 105 25.87 -18.58 -14.15
N ASP A 106 27.22 -18.56 -14.21
CA ASP A 106 28.01 -19.75 -14.49
C ASP A 106 27.99 -20.75 -13.32
N LYS A 107 28.08 -20.26 -12.06
CA LYS A 107 27.97 -21.10 -10.86
C LYS A 107 26.66 -21.86 -10.79
N TYR A 108 25.54 -21.18 -11.06
CA TYR A 108 24.19 -21.74 -10.99
C TYR A 108 23.68 -22.28 -12.32
N GLN A 109 24.51 -22.28 -13.36
CA GLN A 109 24.21 -22.80 -14.71
C GLN A 109 22.94 -22.20 -15.31
N PHE A 110 22.80 -20.86 -15.22
CA PHE A 110 21.66 -20.18 -15.80
C PHE A 110 21.72 -20.22 -17.33
N GLU A 111 20.68 -20.77 -17.96
CA GLU A 111 20.54 -20.76 -19.41
C GLU A 111 20.26 -19.35 -19.96
N GLN A 112 19.54 -18.55 -19.16
CA GLN A 112 19.23 -17.16 -19.44
C GLN A 112 19.72 -16.26 -18.31
N ARG A 113 20.14 -15.03 -18.63
CA ARG A 113 20.64 -14.04 -17.67
C ARG A 113 19.47 -13.24 -17.04
N ASN A 114 18.39 -13.93 -16.63
CA ASN A 114 17.25 -13.32 -15.96
C ASN A 114 17.68 -12.61 -14.69
N THR A 115 17.29 -11.34 -14.54
CA THR A 115 17.73 -10.55 -13.37
C THR A 115 16.62 -9.65 -12.87
N LEU A 116 16.32 -9.79 -11.57
CA LEU A 116 15.45 -8.89 -10.83
C LEU A 116 16.31 -7.92 -10.02
N PHE A 117 16.24 -6.63 -10.30
CA PHE A 117 16.90 -5.56 -9.55
C PHE A 117 15.90 -4.95 -8.55
N TYR A 118 16.26 -4.93 -7.28
CA TYR A 118 15.43 -4.35 -6.23
C TYR A 118 16.12 -3.11 -5.64
N LEU A 119 15.47 -1.94 -5.71
CA LEU A 119 15.97 -0.69 -5.17
C LEU A 119 15.50 -0.49 -3.72
N ALA A 120 16.17 -1.14 -2.75
CA ALA A 120 15.97 -0.91 -1.31
C ALA A 120 16.87 0.23 -0.80
N THR A 121 16.97 1.31 -1.57
CA THR A 121 17.86 2.46 -1.37
C THR A 121 17.08 3.75 -1.10
N PRO A 122 17.74 4.80 -0.61
CA PRO A 122 17.11 6.12 -0.58
C PRO A 122 16.63 6.59 -1.96
N PRO A 123 15.53 7.37 -2.04
CA PRO A 123 14.93 7.82 -3.30
C PRO A 123 15.89 8.61 -4.21
N SER A 124 16.91 9.26 -3.64
CA SER A 124 17.94 9.98 -4.41
C SER A 124 18.75 9.09 -5.35
N LEU A 125 18.67 7.77 -5.22
CA LEU A 125 19.35 6.79 -6.07
C LEU A 125 18.43 6.15 -7.12
N TYR A 126 17.14 6.48 -7.15
CA TYR A 126 16.18 5.86 -8.06
C TYR A 126 16.36 6.25 -9.54
N SER A 127 17.02 7.38 -9.83
CA SER A 127 17.44 7.73 -11.18
C SER A 127 18.87 7.28 -11.48
N VAL A 128 19.74 7.27 -10.46
CA VAL A 128 21.17 6.98 -10.62
C VAL A 128 21.44 5.50 -10.94
N ILE A 129 20.77 4.59 -10.20
CA ILE A 129 20.99 3.14 -10.36
C ILE A 129 20.51 2.66 -11.74
N PRO A 130 19.28 2.99 -12.23
CA PRO A 130 18.87 2.59 -13.57
C PRO A 130 19.77 3.09 -14.68
N ALA A 131 20.23 4.35 -14.61
CA ALA A 131 21.19 4.92 -15.57
C ALA A 131 22.52 4.13 -15.58
N SER A 132 23.03 3.80 -14.40
CA SER A 132 24.28 3.03 -14.27
C SER A 132 24.13 1.57 -14.73
N LEU A 133 22.99 0.94 -14.49
CA LEU A 133 22.66 -0.39 -15.02
C LEU A 133 22.64 -0.38 -16.56
N ALA A 134 21.97 0.61 -17.15
CA ALA A 134 21.87 0.75 -18.60
C ALA A 134 23.24 1.03 -19.26
N ALA A 135 24.10 1.86 -18.63
CA ALA A 135 25.45 2.12 -19.12
C ALA A 135 26.33 0.85 -19.21
N HIS A 136 25.94 -0.23 -18.50
CA HIS A 136 26.62 -1.53 -18.53
C HIS A 136 25.81 -2.61 -19.23
N GLY A 137 24.73 -2.27 -19.96
CA GLY A 137 23.88 -3.22 -20.67
C GLY A 137 23.05 -4.15 -19.77
N LEU A 138 22.94 -3.84 -18.47
CA LEU A 138 22.22 -4.66 -17.52
C LEU A 138 20.69 -4.47 -17.58
N ASN A 139 20.19 -3.59 -18.46
CA ASN A 139 18.78 -3.40 -18.77
C ASN A 139 18.35 -4.12 -20.07
N ASP A 140 19.33 -4.68 -20.83
CA ASP A 140 19.08 -5.35 -22.12
C ASP A 140 18.49 -6.76 -21.90
N GLU A 141 17.38 -7.06 -22.57
CA GLU A 141 16.65 -8.32 -22.46
C GLU A 141 17.02 -9.37 -23.51
N GLN A 142 18.06 -9.14 -24.36
CA GLN A 142 18.46 -10.11 -25.38
C GLN A 142 18.87 -11.47 -24.82
N THR A 143 19.39 -11.51 -23.60
CA THR A 143 19.88 -12.73 -22.95
C THR A 143 19.01 -13.22 -21.80
N GLY A 144 17.86 -12.62 -21.58
CA GLY A 144 16.95 -12.92 -20.48
C GLY A 144 16.28 -11.64 -19.94
N TRP A 145 15.14 -11.78 -19.34
CA TRP A 145 14.38 -10.64 -18.84
C TRP A 145 15.15 -9.86 -17.76
N LYS A 146 14.90 -8.54 -17.73
CA LYS A 146 15.44 -7.61 -16.73
C LYS A 146 14.29 -6.85 -16.12
N ARG A 147 14.11 -6.94 -14.80
CA ARG A 147 13.02 -6.30 -14.08
C ARG A 147 13.57 -5.43 -12.96
N LEU A 148 12.96 -4.28 -12.76
CA LEU A 148 13.38 -3.26 -11.80
C LEU A 148 12.24 -3.01 -10.80
N ILE A 149 12.43 -3.41 -9.55
CA ILE A 149 11.52 -3.06 -8.46
C ILE A 149 11.96 -1.73 -7.86
N VAL A 150 11.02 -0.80 -7.78
CA VAL A 150 11.21 0.52 -7.18
C VAL A 150 10.27 0.67 -5.99
N GLU A 151 10.83 1.06 -4.84
CA GLU A 151 10.08 1.34 -3.62
C GLU A 151 9.51 2.76 -3.62
N LYS A 152 8.45 3.00 -2.83
CA LYS A 152 7.98 4.36 -2.58
C LYS A 152 9.04 5.17 -1.80
N PRO A 153 9.04 6.51 -1.95
CA PRO A 153 8.12 7.36 -2.69
C PRO A 153 8.47 7.51 -4.18
N PHE A 154 7.45 7.62 -5.02
CA PHE A 154 7.61 7.93 -6.45
C PHE A 154 7.47 9.44 -6.67
N GLY A 155 8.49 10.20 -6.28
CA GLY A 155 8.44 11.63 -6.17
C GLY A 155 7.84 12.12 -4.83
N TYR A 156 7.80 13.43 -4.64
CA TYR A 156 7.21 14.11 -3.47
C TYR A 156 6.16 15.17 -3.86
N ASP A 157 6.04 15.45 -5.15
CA ASP A 157 5.03 16.26 -5.82
C ASP A 157 4.90 15.83 -7.30
N LEU A 158 3.98 16.44 -8.04
CA LEU A 158 3.77 16.11 -9.45
C LEU A 158 5.01 16.34 -10.32
N ALA A 159 5.77 17.41 -10.07
CA ALA A 159 6.93 17.75 -10.87
C ALA A 159 8.06 16.74 -10.68
N SER A 160 8.39 16.40 -9.44
CA SER A 160 9.43 15.42 -9.11
C SER A 160 9.03 13.99 -9.51
N ALA A 161 7.73 13.65 -9.43
CA ALA A 161 7.24 12.36 -9.90
C ALA A 161 7.43 12.19 -11.42
N ARG A 162 7.08 13.22 -12.20
CA ARG A 162 7.31 13.23 -13.65
C ARG A 162 8.78 13.16 -14.01
N GLN A 163 9.62 13.88 -13.26
CA GLN A 163 11.07 13.84 -13.51
C GLN A 163 11.63 12.45 -13.22
N LEU A 164 11.29 11.85 -12.08
CA LEU A 164 11.72 10.50 -11.74
C LEU A 164 11.24 9.47 -12.77
N ASP A 165 9.97 9.56 -13.18
CA ASP A 165 9.42 8.66 -14.19
C ASP A 165 10.17 8.78 -15.52
N LYS A 166 10.44 9.99 -15.97
CA LYS A 166 11.24 10.26 -17.17
C LYS A 166 12.65 9.66 -17.04
N ASP A 167 13.34 9.93 -15.92
CA ASP A 167 14.71 9.45 -15.69
C ASP A 167 14.80 7.92 -15.75
N ILE A 168 13.80 7.21 -15.20
CA ILE A 168 13.76 5.74 -15.24
C ILE A 168 13.45 5.26 -16.67
N HIS A 169 12.47 5.88 -17.34
CA HIS A 169 12.06 5.49 -18.70
C HIS A 169 13.09 5.81 -19.79
N GLU A 170 14.07 6.66 -19.52
CA GLU A 170 15.23 6.81 -20.41
C GLU A 170 16.06 5.52 -20.53
N HIS A 171 15.92 4.59 -19.57
CA HIS A 171 16.76 3.41 -19.45
C HIS A 171 15.98 2.09 -19.40
N PHE A 172 14.77 2.06 -18.86
CA PHE A 172 13.92 0.87 -18.72
C PHE A 172 12.54 1.11 -19.35
N GLN A 173 11.97 0.09 -19.96
CA GLN A 173 10.60 0.15 -20.49
C GLN A 173 9.58 -0.13 -19.36
N GLU A 174 8.33 0.36 -19.49
CA GLU A 174 7.31 0.20 -18.44
C GLU A 174 7.07 -1.25 -18.03
N HIS A 175 7.16 -2.22 -18.95
CA HIS A 175 7.00 -3.65 -18.65
C HIS A 175 8.13 -4.23 -17.79
N GLN A 176 9.27 -3.54 -17.72
CA GLN A 176 10.41 -3.89 -16.86
C GLN A 176 10.30 -3.28 -15.45
N ILE A 177 9.39 -2.29 -15.24
CA ILE A 177 9.34 -1.49 -14.01
C ILE A 177 8.18 -1.95 -13.12
N TYR A 178 8.51 -2.28 -11.88
CA TYR A 178 7.60 -2.79 -10.85
C TYR A 178 7.59 -1.81 -9.66
N ARG A 179 6.65 -0.84 -9.66
CA ARG A 179 6.53 0.16 -8.58
C ARG A 179 5.70 -0.42 -7.44
N ILE A 180 6.33 -0.65 -6.29
CA ILE A 180 5.68 -1.28 -5.13
C ILE A 180 4.68 -0.35 -4.46
N ASP A 181 3.43 -0.82 -4.38
CA ASP A 181 2.47 -0.43 -3.36
C ASP A 181 2.07 -1.68 -2.56
N HIS A 182 2.58 -1.79 -1.33
CA HIS A 182 2.36 -2.98 -0.51
C HIS A 182 0.88 -3.20 -0.10
N TYR A 183 -0.02 -2.21 -0.30
CA TYR A 183 -1.46 -2.40 -0.12
C TYR A 183 -2.07 -3.23 -1.25
N LEU A 184 -1.59 -3.07 -2.48
CA LEU A 184 -2.02 -3.89 -3.61
C LEU A 184 -1.60 -5.36 -3.44
N GLY A 185 -0.49 -5.62 -2.75
CA GLY A 185 -0.04 -6.98 -2.41
C GLY A 185 -0.87 -7.70 -1.34
N LYS A 186 -1.86 -7.03 -0.72
CA LYS A 186 -2.71 -7.67 0.30
C LYS A 186 -3.80 -8.52 -0.33
N GLU A 187 -4.02 -9.73 0.19
CA GLU A 187 -5.03 -10.67 -0.31
C GLU A 187 -6.44 -10.06 -0.36
N THR A 188 -6.83 -9.28 0.63
CA THR A 188 -8.15 -8.63 0.67
C THR A 188 -8.33 -7.56 -0.40
N VAL A 189 -7.26 -6.86 -0.81
CA VAL A 189 -7.33 -5.89 -1.92
C VAL A 189 -7.47 -6.64 -3.25
N GLN A 190 -6.74 -7.73 -3.44
CA GLN A 190 -6.88 -8.60 -4.61
C GLN A 190 -8.26 -9.25 -4.66
N ASN A 191 -8.78 -9.65 -3.49
CA ASN A 191 -10.11 -10.25 -3.40
C ASN A 191 -11.24 -9.30 -3.86
N LEU A 192 -11.04 -7.98 -3.84
CA LEU A 192 -12.02 -7.06 -4.41
C LEU A 192 -12.36 -7.40 -5.86
N LEU A 193 -11.36 -7.81 -6.66
CA LEU A 193 -11.56 -8.23 -8.05
C LEU A 193 -12.43 -9.49 -8.11
N VAL A 194 -12.07 -10.52 -7.34
CA VAL A 194 -12.79 -11.79 -7.30
C VAL A 194 -14.20 -11.58 -6.73
N PHE A 195 -14.31 -10.88 -5.59
CA PHE A 195 -15.57 -10.61 -4.95
C PHE A 195 -16.56 -9.88 -5.86
N ARG A 196 -16.10 -8.85 -6.56
CA ARG A 196 -16.94 -8.09 -7.48
C ARG A 196 -17.27 -8.85 -8.76
N PHE A 197 -16.27 -9.39 -9.43
CA PHE A 197 -16.40 -9.83 -10.83
C PHE A 197 -16.70 -11.33 -11.00
N SER A 198 -16.59 -12.13 -9.94
CA SER A 198 -17.04 -13.53 -9.97
C SER A 198 -18.46 -13.73 -9.41
N ASN A 199 -19.07 -12.71 -8.80
CA ASN A 199 -20.37 -12.81 -8.13
C ASN A 199 -21.41 -11.92 -8.80
N ALA A 200 -22.30 -12.53 -9.59
CA ALA A 200 -23.35 -11.84 -10.34
C ALA A 200 -24.32 -11.01 -9.47
N MET A 201 -24.37 -11.24 -8.17
CA MET A 201 -25.24 -10.51 -7.25
C MET A 201 -24.69 -9.15 -6.82
N PHE A 202 -23.37 -8.92 -6.87
CA PHE A 202 -22.75 -7.68 -6.39
C PHE A 202 -22.52 -6.66 -7.50
N GLU A 203 -21.94 -7.04 -8.62
CA GLU A 203 -21.55 -6.11 -9.68
C GLU A 203 -22.74 -5.27 -10.24
N PRO A 204 -23.95 -5.80 -10.45
CA PRO A 204 -25.10 -4.99 -10.88
C PRO A 204 -25.50 -3.89 -9.89
N LEU A 205 -25.16 -4.07 -8.60
CA LEU A 205 -25.45 -3.10 -7.54
C LEU A 205 -24.30 -2.10 -7.34
N TRP A 206 -23.15 -2.31 -7.98
CA TRP A 206 -21.91 -1.57 -7.74
C TRP A 206 -21.84 -0.28 -8.56
N ASN A 207 -22.83 0.61 -8.36
CA ASN A 207 -22.93 1.86 -9.10
C ASN A 207 -23.82 2.88 -8.37
N ARG A 208 -23.85 4.11 -8.89
CA ARG A 208 -24.61 5.25 -8.37
C ARG A 208 -26.11 5.04 -8.19
N ASN A 209 -26.71 4.03 -8.82
CA ASN A 209 -28.14 3.78 -8.66
C ASN A 209 -28.45 3.13 -7.31
N PHE A 210 -27.54 2.35 -6.78
CA PHE A 210 -27.71 1.55 -5.57
C PHE A 210 -26.80 1.97 -4.41
N ILE A 211 -25.61 2.51 -4.69
CA ILE A 211 -24.67 2.97 -3.67
C ILE A 211 -24.94 4.43 -3.33
N ASP A 212 -25.07 4.72 -2.03
CA ASP A 212 -25.25 6.06 -1.51
C ASP A 212 -23.92 6.78 -1.33
N TYR A 213 -22.97 6.14 -0.65
CA TYR A 213 -21.61 6.64 -0.46
C TYR A 213 -20.62 5.51 -0.13
N VAL A 214 -19.34 5.84 -0.20
CA VAL A 214 -18.25 4.93 0.13
C VAL A 214 -17.37 5.60 1.19
N GLU A 215 -17.00 4.85 2.23
CA GLU A 215 -15.97 5.25 3.19
C GLU A 215 -14.70 4.44 2.96
N ILE A 216 -13.55 5.09 3.03
CA ILE A 216 -12.23 4.44 3.04
C ILE A 216 -11.46 5.00 4.23
N THR A 217 -11.17 4.15 5.20
CA THR A 217 -10.45 4.52 6.42
C THR A 217 -9.11 3.79 6.49
N GLY A 218 -8.02 4.55 6.63
CA GLY A 218 -6.68 4.03 6.93
C GLY A 218 -6.19 4.58 8.27
N ALA A 219 -6.56 3.95 9.39
CA ALA A 219 -6.20 4.41 10.72
C ALA A 219 -4.94 3.72 11.23
N GLU A 220 -4.05 4.50 11.86
CA GLU A 220 -2.85 4.01 12.53
C GLU A 220 -2.87 4.40 14.02
N PHE A 221 -2.66 3.40 14.88
CA PHE A 221 -2.61 3.61 16.33
C PHE A 221 -1.30 4.28 16.78
N LEU A 222 -0.18 3.95 16.12
CA LEU A 222 1.14 4.50 16.44
C LEU A 222 1.29 5.95 15.97
N GLY A 223 2.15 6.69 16.65
CA GLY A 223 2.63 8.01 16.23
C GLY A 223 3.75 7.91 15.19
N VAL A 224 4.59 8.94 15.12
CA VAL A 224 5.76 8.93 14.24
C VAL A 224 6.97 8.28 14.89
N GLU A 225 6.97 8.16 16.23
CA GLU A 225 8.03 7.51 17.00
C GLU A 225 9.41 8.08 16.61
N ASP A 226 10.42 7.20 16.44
CA ASP A 226 11.78 7.60 16.02
C ASP A 226 11.90 8.11 14.57
N ARG A 227 10.78 8.14 13.81
CA ARG A 227 10.74 8.55 12.41
C ARG A 227 10.23 9.99 12.21
N GLY A 228 10.17 10.79 13.28
CA GLY A 228 9.64 12.17 13.22
C GLY A 228 10.30 13.01 12.13
N GLY A 229 11.64 13.02 12.06
CA GLY A 229 12.35 13.80 11.05
C GLY A 229 12.07 13.37 9.59
N TYR A 230 11.85 12.09 9.32
CA TYR A 230 11.41 11.61 7.99
C TYR A 230 9.97 12.02 7.72
N TYR A 231 9.08 11.82 8.70
CA TYR A 231 7.66 12.07 8.54
C TYR A 231 7.35 13.56 8.37
N ASP A 232 8.16 14.43 8.97
CA ASP A 232 8.00 15.88 8.89
C ASP A 232 8.13 16.41 7.45
N GLY A 233 8.92 15.76 6.62
CA GLY A 233 9.00 16.01 5.17
C GLY A 233 7.90 15.36 4.33
N SER A 234 7.18 14.38 4.89
CA SER A 234 6.22 13.54 4.17
C SER A 234 4.77 13.91 4.48
N GLY A 235 4.34 13.74 5.73
CA GLY A 235 2.96 13.89 6.17
C GLY A 235 2.05 12.74 5.73
N ALA A 236 0.82 12.74 6.27
CA ALA A 236 -0.18 11.71 5.99
C ALA A 236 -0.62 11.70 4.52
N MET A 237 -0.58 12.86 3.85
CA MET A 237 -0.94 12.99 2.44
C MET A 237 -0.02 12.14 1.54
N ARG A 238 1.30 12.26 1.72
CA ARG A 238 2.29 11.52 0.91
C ARG A 238 2.53 10.10 1.42
N ASP A 239 2.42 9.89 2.75
CA ASP A 239 2.70 8.58 3.32
C ASP A 239 1.59 7.56 3.03
N MET A 240 0.32 8.00 3.06
CA MET A 240 -0.84 7.11 2.97
C MET A 240 -1.83 7.46 1.87
N PHE A 241 -2.18 8.74 1.72
CA PHE A 241 -3.32 9.14 0.90
C PHE A 241 -3.02 9.04 -0.60
N GLN A 242 -1.94 9.69 -1.04
CA GLN A 242 -1.55 9.84 -2.46
C GLN A 242 -1.30 8.47 -3.14
N ASN A 243 -0.89 7.49 -2.39
CA ASN A 243 -0.56 6.15 -2.86
C ASN A 243 -1.65 5.14 -2.44
N HIS A 244 -1.51 4.55 -1.27
CA HIS A 244 -2.32 3.42 -0.81
C HIS A 244 -3.82 3.64 -0.87
N LEU A 245 -4.33 4.79 -0.36
CA LEU A 245 -5.78 4.99 -0.30
C LEU A 245 -6.39 5.34 -1.65
N LEU A 246 -5.65 6.06 -2.52
CA LEU A 246 -6.10 6.28 -3.90
C LEU A 246 -6.07 5.00 -4.73
N GLN A 247 -5.10 4.10 -4.51
CA GLN A 247 -5.10 2.79 -5.15
C GLN A 247 -6.28 1.92 -4.68
N VAL A 248 -6.56 1.89 -3.37
CA VAL A 248 -7.74 1.21 -2.83
C VAL A 248 -9.03 1.81 -3.41
N LEU A 249 -9.14 3.14 -3.48
CA LEU A 249 -10.28 3.82 -4.11
C LEU A 249 -10.44 3.39 -5.56
N ALA A 250 -9.33 3.31 -6.32
CA ALA A 250 -9.37 2.90 -7.71
C ALA A 250 -9.82 1.44 -7.89
N MET A 251 -9.33 0.52 -7.04
CA MET A 251 -9.76 -0.89 -7.04
C MET A 251 -11.25 -1.05 -6.70
N VAL A 252 -11.78 -0.21 -5.80
CA VAL A 252 -13.22 -0.14 -5.51
C VAL A 252 -14.00 0.43 -6.68
N GLY A 253 -13.46 1.46 -7.34
CA GLY A 253 -14.15 2.25 -8.36
C GLY A 253 -14.08 1.71 -9.79
N MET A 254 -13.19 0.77 -10.10
CA MET A 254 -12.88 0.33 -11.46
C MET A 254 -14.05 -0.42 -12.14
N GLU A 255 -14.04 -0.41 -13.46
CA GLU A 255 -14.91 -1.26 -14.27
C GLU A 255 -14.37 -2.70 -14.31
N PRO A 256 -15.21 -3.70 -14.66
CA PRO A 256 -14.71 -5.06 -14.91
C PRO A 256 -13.65 -5.04 -16.01
N PRO A 257 -12.45 -5.58 -15.76
CA PRO A 257 -11.42 -5.65 -16.78
C PRO A 257 -11.82 -6.62 -17.89
N ALA A 258 -11.38 -6.37 -19.11
CA ALA A 258 -11.68 -7.24 -20.26
C ALA A 258 -11.12 -8.67 -20.06
N GLN A 259 -10.01 -8.79 -19.33
CA GLN A 259 -9.34 -10.05 -18.98
C GLN A 259 -8.65 -9.90 -17.63
N ILE A 260 -8.41 -11.01 -16.95
CA ILE A 260 -7.61 -11.04 -15.72
C ILE A 260 -6.13 -11.11 -16.09
N ASN A 261 -5.57 -9.97 -16.45
CA ASN A 261 -4.15 -9.76 -16.68
C ASN A 261 -3.71 -8.35 -16.23
N ALA A 262 -2.42 -8.16 -16.11
CA ALA A 262 -1.83 -6.93 -15.58
C ALA A 262 -2.29 -5.67 -16.33
N ASP A 263 -2.27 -5.69 -17.65
CA ASP A 263 -2.58 -4.49 -18.45
C ASP A 263 -4.05 -4.12 -18.33
N SER A 264 -4.97 -5.09 -18.50
CA SER A 264 -6.41 -4.83 -18.40
C SER A 264 -6.82 -4.31 -17.02
N ILE A 265 -6.24 -4.84 -15.94
CA ILE A 265 -6.55 -4.39 -14.58
C ILE A 265 -5.98 -2.98 -14.33
N ARG A 266 -4.71 -2.74 -14.69
CA ARG A 266 -4.06 -1.44 -14.53
C ARG A 266 -4.69 -0.35 -15.41
N ASP A 267 -5.23 -0.71 -16.58
CA ASP A 267 -5.99 0.22 -17.42
C ASP A 267 -7.26 0.70 -16.71
N GLU A 268 -8.02 -0.20 -16.10
CA GLU A 268 -9.23 0.18 -15.37
C GLU A 268 -8.91 1.00 -14.11
N VAL A 269 -7.84 0.67 -13.38
CA VAL A 269 -7.34 1.46 -12.26
C VAL A 269 -6.98 2.88 -12.70
N ALA A 270 -6.20 3.03 -13.77
CA ALA A 270 -5.78 4.32 -14.30
C ALA A 270 -6.99 5.17 -14.74
N LYS A 271 -8.00 4.57 -15.39
CA LYS A 271 -9.25 5.28 -15.77
C LYS A 271 -9.96 5.88 -14.57
N VAL A 272 -10.06 5.16 -13.44
CA VAL A 272 -10.68 5.71 -12.23
C VAL A 272 -9.92 6.91 -11.72
N LEU A 273 -8.59 6.79 -11.59
CA LEU A 273 -7.74 7.87 -11.08
C LEU A 273 -7.77 9.11 -11.98
N GLN A 274 -7.83 8.93 -13.31
CA GLN A 274 -8.00 10.00 -14.29
C GLN A 274 -9.38 10.65 -14.24
N CYS A 275 -10.41 9.91 -13.76
CA CYS A 275 -11.78 10.39 -13.60
C CYS A 275 -12.03 11.04 -12.23
N LEU A 276 -11.05 11.11 -11.34
CA LEU A 276 -11.21 11.86 -10.09
C LEU A 276 -11.55 13.31 -10.41
N LYS A 277 -12.61 13.85 -9.76
CA LYS A 277 -13.00 15.25 -9.94
C LYS A 277 -11.85 16.15 -9.50
N PRO A 278 -11.31 17.01 -10.36
CA PRO A 278 -10.26 17.95 -9.96
C PRO A 278 -10.70 18.79 -8.75
N LEU A 279 -9.79 19.03 -7.83
CA LEU A 279 -10.06 19.81 -6.62
C LEU A 279 -9.85 21.30 -6.92
N GLU A 280 -10.91 22.06 -6.82
CA GLU A 280 -10.90 23.52 -6.90
C GLU A 280 -10.76 24.12 -5.50
N GLU A 281 -10.47 25.42 -5.39
CA GLU A 281 -10.33 26.10 -4.10
C GLU A 281 -11.54 25.92 -3.19
N ASN A 282 -12.75 25.97 -3.74
CA ASN A 282 -13.99 25.73 -2.98
C ASN A 282 -14.08 24.30 -2.47
N ASP A 283 -13.63 23.31 -3.26
CA ASP A 283 -13.57 21.91 -2.80
C ASP A 283 -12.56 21.75 -1.67
N LEU A 284 -11.37 22.38 -1.77
CA LEU A 284 -10.34 22.34 -0.74
C LEU A 284 -10.83 22.96 0.60
N ARG A 285 -11.59 24.04 0.54
CA ARG A 285 -12.14 24.70 1.76
C ARG A 285 -13.31 23.91 2.39
N ASN A 286 -14.10 23.19 1.60
CA ASN A 286 -15.32 22.57 2.10
C ASN A 286 -15.22 21.03 2.23
N ASN A 287 -14.36 20.38 1.47
CA ASN A 287 -14.28 18.92 1.35
C ASN A 287 -12.96 18.33 1.88
N LEU A 288 -11.99 19.17 2.30
CA LEU A 288 -10.69 18.75 2.83
C LEU A 288 -10.57 19.13 4.31
N VAL A 289 -10.05 18.20 5.11
CA VAL A 289 -9.66 18.43 6.50
C VAL A 289 -8.25 17.88 6.68
N LEU A 290 -7.32 18.74 7.05
CA LEU A 290 -5.97 18.37 7.45
C LEU A 290 -5.86 18.47 8.97
N GLY A 291 -5.22 17.52 9.62
CA GLY A 291 -5.09 17.49 11.06
C GLY A 291 -3.68 17.18 11.54
N GLN A 292 -3.39 17.62 12.78
CA GLN A 292 -2.14 17.29 13.46
C GLN A 292 -2.49 16.85 14.88
N TYR A 293 -1.98 15.69 15.34
CA TYR A 293 -2.29 15.21 16.68
C TYR A 293 -1.62 16.05 17.77
N THR A 294 -2.36 16.26 18.85
CA THR A 294 -1.93 16.97 20.06
C THR A 294 -1.82 16.01 21.22
N ALA A 295 -1.02 16.37 22.22
CA ALA A 295 -0.85 15.57 23.43
C ALA A 295 -2.20 15.25 24.09
N SER A 296 -2.33 14.04 24.62
CA SER A 296 -3.48 13.64 25.42
C SER A 296 -3.16 12.42 26.28
N ASP A 297 -3.98 12.22 27.32
CA ASP A 297 -3.89 11.04 28.17
C ASP A 297 -4.82 9.93 27.62
N VAL A 298 -4.24 8.80 27.25
CA VAL A 298 -4.95 7.64 26.71
C VAL A 298 -4.71 6.46 27.63
N ARG A 299 -5.78 5.95 28.27
CA ARG A 299 -5.71 4.80 29.22
C ARG A 299 -4.69 5.02 30.35
N GLY A 300 -4.57 6.24 30.83
CA GLY A 300 -3.63 6.58 31.92
C GLY A 300 -2.16 6.73 31.47
N GLN A 301 -1.88 6.68 30.17
CA GLN A 301 -0.59 6.94 29.59
C GLN A 301 -0.63 8.30 28.87
N HIS A 302 0.30 9.19 29.20
CA HIS A 302 0.48 10.43 28.46
C HIS A 302 1.12 10.15 27.10
N LEU A 303 0.47 10.56 26.01
CA LEU A 303 0.99 10.49 24.66
C LEU A 303 1.39 11.90 24.20
N PRO A 304 2.61 12.09 23.65
CA PRO A 304 3.05 13.39 23.19
C PRO A 304 2.27 13.85 21.96
N GLY A 305 2.19 15.19 21.80
CA GLY A 305 1.73 15.79 20.56
C GLY A 305 2.78 15.67 19.45
N TYR A 306 2.37 15.87 18.21
CA TYR A 306 3.25 15.69 17.04
C TYR A 306 4.53 16.52 17.12
N ARG A 307 4.43 17.79 17.53
CA ARG A 307 5.56 18.70 17.66
C ARG A 307 6.48 18.40 18.85
N GLU A 308 6.05 17.52 19.73
CA GLU A 308 6.81 17.04 20.88
C GLU A 308 7.57 15.74 20.56
N GLU A 309 7.29 15.11 19.40
CA GLU A 309 7.95 13.88 18.96
C GLU A 309 9.39 14.18 18.51
N HIS A 310 10.28 13.21 18.74
CA HIS A 310 11.69 13.33 18.40
C HIS A 310 11.91 13.60 16.89
N GLY A 311 12.72 14.61 16.58
CA GLY A 311 13.08 14.96 15.20
C GLY A 311 12.02 15.77 14.43
N VAL A 312 10.93 16.18 15.08
CA VAL A 312 9.91 17.07 14.49
C VAL A 312 10.24 18.53 14.83
N ALA A 313 10.05 19.44 13.89
CA ALA A 313 10.23 20.86 14.13
C ALA A 313 9.13 21.41 15.05
N GLU A 314 9.48 22.30 15.99
CA GLU A 314 8.54 22.87 16.97
C GLU A 314 7.39 23.66 16.32
N ASP A 315 7.62 24.24 15.15
CA ASP A 315 6.66 24.98 14.35
C ASP A 315 6.10 24.18 13.16
N SER A 316 6.35 22.87 13.13
CA SER A 316 5.90 22.01 12.04
C SER A 316 4.41 22.13 11.75
N ARG A 317 4.07 22.24 10.47
CA ARG A 317 2.71 22.24 9.93
C ARG A 317 2.39 20.97 9.15
N THR A 318 3.20 19.95 9.32
CA THR A 318 2.99 18.66 8.64
C THR A 318 1.74 17.99 9.18
N GLU A 319 0.84 17.65 8.28
CA GLU A 319 -0.39 16.95 8.60
C GLU A 319 -0.12 15.49 8.99
N THR A 320 -0.73 15.07 10.09
CA THR A 320 -0.74 13.68 10.56
C THR A 320 -2.09 13.01 10.34
N TYR A 321 -3.03 13.76 9.79
CA TYR A 321 -4.37 13.34 9.44
C TYR A 321 -4.84 14.02 8.16
N VAL A 322 -5.54 13.25 7.33
CA VAL A 322 -6.23 13.75 6.13
C VAL A 322 -7.63 13.17 6.10
N GLY A 323 -8.62 14.02 5.94
CA GLY A 323 -10.00 13.66 5.59
C GLY A 323 -10.40 14.38 4.31
N LEU A 324 -10.93 13.66 3.33
CA LEU A 324 -11.34 14.23 2.04
C LEU A 324 -12.64 13.60 1.55
N LYS A 325 -13.56 14.44 1.09
CA LYS A 325 -14.72 14.05 0.30
C LYS A 325 -14.37 14.16 -1.18
N ALA A 326 -14.17 13.03 -1.84
CA ALA A 326 -13.78 12.91 -3.24
C ALA A 326 -14.95 12.46 -4.11
N TYR A 327 -14.86 12.70 -5.42
CA TYR A 327 -15.83 12.25 -6.43
C TYR A 327 -15.11 11.66 -7.63
N ILE A 328 -15.75 10.65 -8.26
CA ILE A 328 -15.30 10.06 -9.53
C ILE A 328 -16.29 10.49 -10.61
N ASN A 329 -15.82 11.29 -11.57
CA ASN A 329 -16.61 11.84 -12.66
C ASN A 329 -16.70 10.86 -13.84
N ASN A 330 -17.40 9.73 -13.63
CA ASN A 330 -17.72 8.76 -14.68
C ASN A 330 -19.19 8.33 -14.58
N TRP A 331 -19.67 7.54 -15.55
CA TRP A 331 -21.05 7.10 -15.59
C TRP A 331 -21.47 6.22 -14.40
N ARG A 332 -20.54 5.44 -13.87
CA ARG A 332 -20.78 4.53 -12.74
C ARG A 332 -20.97 5.29 -11.43
N TRP A 333 -20.16 6.32 -11.18
CA TRP A 333 -20.00 6.91 -9.87
C TRP A 333 -20.43 8.37 -9.75
N ASN A 334 -20.77 9.03 -10.86
CA ASN A 334 -21.11 10.45 -10.80
C ASN A 334 -22.21 10.74 -9.76
N GLY A 335 -21.89 11.63 -8.81
CA GLY A 335 -22.77 12.00 -7.70
C GLY A 335 -22.63 11.15 -6.43
N VAL A 336 -21.88 10.04 -6.45
CA VAL A 336 -21.57 9.25 -5.24
C VAL A 336 -20.34 9.83 -4.58
N PRO A 337 -20.40 10.30 -3.32
CA PRO A 337 -19.22 10.74 -2.59
C PRO A 337 -18.41 9.55 -2.06
N PHE A 338 -17.11 9.71 -2.15
CA PHE A 338 -16.10 8.85 -1.51
C PHE A 338 -15.47 9.64 -0.36
N TYR A 339 -15.74 9.24 0.87
CA TYR A 339 -15.13 9.83 2.05
C TYR A 339 -13.90 9.02 2.40
N VAL A 340 -12.75 9.65 2.31
CA VAL A 340 -11.45 8.99 2.54
C VAL A 340 -10.75 9.66 3.70
N ARG A 341 -10.33 8.89 4.70
CA ARG A 341 -9.56 9.41 5.83
C ARG A 341 -8.38 8.53 6.20
N THR A 342 -7.33 9.16 6.66
CA THR A 342 -6.18 8.48 7.28
C THR A 342 -5.57 9.36 8.37
N GLY A 343 -4.94 8.74 9.34
CA GLY A 343 -4.23 9.49 10.38
C GLY A 343 -3.47 8.59 11.35
N LYS A 344 -2.56 9.22 12.10
CA LYS A 344 -1.78 8.61 13.18
C LYS A 344 -2.38 8.92 14.56
N ARG A 345 -2.00 8.17 15.59
CA ARG A 345 -2.54 8.30 16.95
C ARG A 345 -4.07 8.19 17.01
N LEU A 346 -4.66 7.45 16.06
CA LEU A 346 -6.09 7.12 16.06
C LEU A 346 -6.38 5.97 17.05
N PRO A 347 -7.66 5.69 17.40
CA PRO A 347 -8.01 4.72 18.43
C PRO A 347 -7.55 3.29 18.16
N THR A 348 -7.37 2.92 16.90
CA THR A 348 -6.95 1.57 16.50
C THR A 348 -6.18 1.60 15.19
N ARG A 349 -5.54 0.46 14.87
CA ARG A 349 -4.98 0.22 13.54
C ARG A 349 -6.01 -0.52 12.71
N VAL A 350 -6.58 0.14 11.70
CA VAL A 350 -7.55 -0.47 10.78
C VAL A 350 -7.44 0.13 9.40
N THR A 351 -7.53 -0.72 8.37
CA THR A 351 -7.83 -0.27 7.01
C THR A 351 -9.07 -1.00 6.53
N GLU A 352 -10.10 -0.25 6.21
CA GLU A 352 -11.37 -0.81 5.72
C GLU A 352 -12.02 0.07 4.66
N VAL A 353 -12.84 -0.56 3.83
CA VAL A 353 -13.75 0.09 2.89
C VAL A 353 -15.17 -0.25 3.31
N VAL A 354 -16.03 0.76 3.42
CA VAL A 354 -17.45 0.56 3.71
C VAL A 354 -18.27 1.08 2.54
N ILE A 355 -19.05 0.20 1.95
CA ILE A 355 -20.00 0.52 0.91
C ILE A 355 -21.38 0.64 1.53
N HIS A 356 -21.95 1.84 1.51
CA HIS A 356 -23.29 2.11 1.98
C HIS A 356 -24.28 2.09 0.81
N PHE A 357 -25.26 1.21 0.91
CA PHE A 357 -26.32 1.14 -0.10
C PHE A 357 -27.42 2.15 0.21
N LYS A 358 -28.07 2.65 -0.83
CA LYS A 358 -29.23 3.52 -0.70
C LYS A 358 -30.35 2.82 0.06
N ASN A 359 -31.10 3.59 0.81
CA ASN A 359 -32.31 3.10 1.45
C ASN A 359 -33.34 2.63 0.40
N THR A 360 -34.24 1.74 0.84
CA THR A 360 -35.35 1.30 -0.02
C THR A 360 -36.19 2.52 -0.47
N PRO A 361 -36.57 2.59 -1.75
CA PRO A 361 -37.28 3.77 -2.29
C PRO A 361 -38.68 4.00 -1.65
N HIS A 362 -39.22 2.95 -1.01
CA HIS A 362 -40.46 3.03 -0.24
C HIS A 362 -40.27 2.29 1.10
N PRO A 363 -40.29 3.02 2.24
CA PRO A 363 -39.99 2.43 3.55
C PRO A 363 -41.21 1.68 4.14
N VAL A 364 -41.55 0.52 3.58
CA VAL A 364 -42.71 -0.31 4.00
C VAL A 364 -42.61 -0.71 5.49
N PHE A 365 -41.38 -0.85 6.03
CA PHE A 365 -41.14 -1.21 7.44
C PHE A 365 -40.80 0.00 8.33
N GLY A 366 -41.10 1.23 7.87
CA GLY A 366 -40.84 2.46 8.60
C GLY A 366 -39.47 3.09 8.26
N GLN A 367 -39.27 4.30 8.78
CA GLN A 367 -38.02 5.07 8.57
C GLN A 367 -36.81 4.49 9.26
N ASP A 368 -36.99 3.65 10.29
CA ASP A 368 -35.93 3.00 11.08
C ASP A 368 -35.52 1.63 10.51
N ALA A 369 -35.75 1.38 9.21
CA ALA A 369 -35.29 0.14 8.57
C ALA A 369 -33.75 0.12 8.60
N PRO A 370 -33.13 -1.04 8.97
CA PRO A 370 -31.66 -1.14 9.02
C PRO A 370 -31.01 -0.84 7.68
N GLU A 371 -29.92 -0.08 7.73
CA GLU A 371 -29.10 0.19 6.57
C GLU A 371 -28.44 -1.09 6.02
N ASN A 372 -28.36 -1.17 4.70
CA ASN A 372 -27.58 -2.20 4.05
C ASN A 372 -26.16 -1.69 3.81
N LYS A 373 -25.16 -2.40 4.31
CA LYS A 373 -23.75 -2.04 4.10
C LYS A 373 -22.86 -3.26 3.95
N LEU A 374 -21.83 -3.07 3.17
CA LEU A 374 -20.76 -4.05 2.98
C LEU A 374 -19.47 -3.45 3.51
N ILE A 375 -18.80 -4.14 4.43
CA ILE A 375 -17.54 -3.74 5.01
C ILE A 375 -16.47 -4.72 4.53
N ILE A 376 -15.42 -4.19 3.89
CA ILE A 376 -14.28 -4.93 3.40
C ILE A 376 -13.11 -4.54 4.28
N ARG A 377 -12.69 -5.46 5.16
CA ARG A 377 -11.57 -5.26 6.09
C ARG A 377 -10.27 -5.68 5.44
N ILE A 378 -9.35 -4.72 5.26
CA ILE A 378 -8.06 -4.93 4.63
C ILE A 378 -7.00 -5.29 5.68
N GLN A 379 -7.10 -4.74 6.88
CA GLN A 379 -6.26 -5.08 8.04
C GLN A 379 -6.89 -4.55 9.34
N PRO A 380 -6.57 -5.14 10.52
CA PRO A 380 -5.73 -6.32 10.74
C PRO A 380 -6.49 -7.63 10.53
N ASP A 381 -7.78 -7.62 10.64
CA ASP A 381 -8.67 -8.79 10.61
C ASP A 381 -9.32 -8.87 9.23
N GLU A 382 -8.55 -9.45 8.29
CA GLU A 382 -8.93 -9.51 6.87
C GLU A 382 -10.23 -10.27 6.66
N GLY A 383 -11.20 -9.66 5.95
CA GLY A 383 -12.49 -10.29 5.75
C GLY A 383 -13.57 -9.38 5.17
N ILE A 384 -14.76 -9.91 5.04
CA ILE A 384 -15.93 -9.22 4.52
C ILE A 384 -17.09 -9.37 5.50
N GLN A 385 -17.77 -8.26 5.82
CA GLN A 385 -18.99 -8.26 6.60
C GLN A 385 -20.11 -7.61 5.79
N MET A 386 -21.26 -8.27 5.71
CA MET A 386 -22.50 -7.70 5.16
C MET A 386 -23.50 -7.47 6.27
N SER A 387 -24.05 -6.24 6.36
CA SER A 387 -25.14 -5.89 7.27
C SER A 387 -26.42 -5.68 6.48
N PHE A 388 -27.54 -6.25 6.98
CA PHE A 388 -28.87 -6.14 6.37
C PHE A 388 -29.99 -6.36 7.38
N GLY A 389 -31.22 -6.03 7.02
CA GLY A 389 -32.37 -6.16 7.89
C GLY A 389 -33.01 -7.55 7.83
N LEU A 390 -33.25 -8.15 9.00
CA LEU A 390 -34.11 -9.34 9.15
C LEU A 390 -35.26 -9.05 10.13
N LYS A 391 -36.36 -9.81 9.97
CA LYS A 391 -37.49 -9.74 10.89
C LYS A 391 -37.07 -10.18 12.30
N GLN A 392 -37.37 -9.37 13.30
CA GLN A 392 -37.21 -9.74 14.70
C GLN A 392 -38.26 -10.81 15.11
N PRO A 393 -37.83 -11.98 15.57
CA PRO A 393 -38.76 -12.99 16.06
C PRO A 393 -39.68 -12.46 17.20
N GLY A 394 -40.97 -12.77 17.12
CA GLY A 394 -41.95 -12.36 18.15
C GLY A 394 -42.41 -10.91 18.09
N ALA A 395 -41.82 -10.03 17.27
CA ALA A 395 -42.10 -8.60 17.26
C ALA A 395 -42.92 -8.13 16.04
N GLY A 396 -43.86 -8.92 15.51
CA GLY A 396 -44.59 -8.59 14.31
C GLY A 396 -43.69 -8.47 13.10
N PHE A 397 -43.76 -7.38 12.32
CA PHE A 397 -42.93 -7.10 11.16
C PHE A 397 -41.76 -6.13 11.49
N LYS A 398 -41.35 -6.03 12.75
CA LYS A 398 -40.20 -5.20 13.11
C LYS A 398 -38.89 -5.78 12.54
N ALA A 399 -38.15 -4.97 11.79
CA ALA A 399 -36.83 -5.31 11.28
C ALA A 399 -35.75 -4.99 12.31
N ARG A 400 -34.67 -5.78 12.31
CA ARG A 400 -33.41 -5.48 13.03
C ARG A 400 -32.22 -5.74 12.13
N GLU A 401 -31.11 -5.05 12.38
CA GLU A 401 -29.84 -5.31 11.71
C GLU A 401 -29.29 -6.68 12.13
N VAL A 402 -28.81 -7.43 11.15
CA VAL A 402 -28.02 -8.65 11.33
C VAL A 402 -26.75 -8.57 10.48
N LYS A 403 -25.74 -9.33 10.87
CA LYS A 403 -24.43 -9.32 10.23
C LYS A 403 -24.06 -10.72 9.75
N MET A 404 -23.56 -10.84 8.53
CA MET A 404 -22.87 -12.01 8.03
C MET A 404 -21.39 -11.66 7.94
N ASN A 405 -20.54 -12.42 8.61
CA ASN A 405 -19.10 -12.25 8.63
C ASN A 405 -18.40 -13.39 7.91
N PHE A 406 -17.39 -13.07 7.17
CA PHE A 406 -16.40 -13.98 6.61
C PHE A 406 -15.02 -13.45 6.97
N HIS A 407 -14.14 -14.31 7.50
CA HIS A 407 -12.76 -13.99 7.80
C HIS A 407 -11.84 -14.89 6.98
N TYR A 408 -10.76 -14.32 6.43
CA TYR A 408 -9.79 -15.12 5.69
C TYR A 408 -9.11 -16.18 6.54
N ALA A 409 -8.97 -15.92 7.85
CA ALA A 409 -8.48 -16.91 8.81
C ALA A 409 -9.32 -18.20 8.86
N ASP A 410 -10.59 -18.14 8.41
CA ASP A 410 -11.47 -19.32 8.35
C ASP A 410 -11.12 -20.27 7.20
N LEU A 411 -10.34 -19.78 6.19
CA LEU A 411 -9.81 -20.59 5.08
C LEU A 411 -8.49 -21.27 5.46
N GLN A 412 -8.47 -22.04 6.53
CA GLN A 412 -7.27 -22.59 7.20
C GLN A 412 -6.38 -23.53 6.35
N GLU A 413 -6.72 -23.81 5.10
CA GLU A 413 -6.00 -24.79 4.27
C GLU A 413 -4.78 -24.21 3.55
N THR A 414 -4.59 -22.88 3.52
CA THR A 414 -3.52 -22.26 2.74
C THR A 414 -2.79 -21.21 3.57
N GLN A 415 -1.47 -21.32 3.68
CA GLN A 415 -0.64 -20.27 4.26
C GLN A 415 -0.72 -19.03 3.35
N MET A 416 -1.26 -17.93 3.87
CA MET A 416 -1.32 -16.66 3.15
C MET A 416 0.09 -16.09 3.02
N LEU A 417 0.42 -15.64 1.80
CA LEU A 417 1.67 -14.89 1.57
C LEU A 417 1.54 -13.48 2.18
N THR A 418 2.62 -13.03 2.78
CA THR A 418 2.72 -11.61 3.15
C THR A 418 2.78 -10.75 1.88
N ALA A 419 2.48 -9.44 2.01
CA ALA A 419 2.51 -8.54 0.86
C ALA A 419 3.88 -8.53 0.13
N TYR A 420 4.99 -8.61 0.87
CA TYR A 420 6.32 -8.66 0.25
C TYR A 420 6.63 -10.00 -0.43
N GLU A 421 6.24 -11.12 0.18
CA GLU A 421 6.36 -12.44 -0.47
C GLU A 421 5.59 -12.47 -1.78
N ARG A 422 4.34 -11.98 -1.78
CA ARG A 422 3.49 -11.91 -2.96
C ARG A 422 4.11 -11.06 -4.06
N LEU A 423 4.50 -9.82 -3.75
CA LEU A 423 5.07 -8.90 -4.72
C LEU A 423 6.41 -9.38 -5.30
N LEU A 424 7.28 -9.99 -4.47
CA LEU A 424 8.53 -10.58 -4.97
C LEU A 424 8.24 -11.75 -5.93
N LEU A 425 7.32 -12.63 -5.57
CA LEU A 425 6.93 -13.77 -6.41
C LEU A 425 6.30 -13.31 -7.73
N ASP A 426 5.41 -12.32 -7.69
CA ASP A 426 4.79 -11.75 -8.89
C ASP A 426 5.82 -11.09 -9.81
N ALA A 427 6.76 -10.31 -9.25
CA ALA A 427 7.84 -9.71 -10.02
C ALA A 427 8.76 -10.78 -10.67
N LEU A 428 9.06 -11.87 -9.96
CA LEU A 428 9.83 -12.99 -10.50
C LEU A 428 9.07 -13.72 -11.62
N ASN A 429 7.74 -13.78 -11.57
CA ASN A 429 6.90 -14.37 -12.61
C ASN A 429 6.54 -13.39 -13.75
N GLY A 430 6.88 -12.11 -13.64
CA GLY A 430 6.53 -11.09 -14.63
C GLY A 430 5.08 -10.60 -14.54
N ASP A 431 4.41 -10.88 -13.44
CA ASP A 431 3.05 -10.41 -13.19
C ASP A 431 3.08 -9.01 -12.56
N ALA A 432 2.75 -7.99 -13.36
CA ALA A 432 2.72 -6.60 -12.91
C ALA A 432 1.33 -6.15 -12.40
N THR A 433 0.39 -7.07 -12.19
CA THR A 433 -1.01 -6.77 -11.80
C THR A 433 -1.09 -5.92 -10.52
N LEU A 434 -0.24 -6.19 -9.54
CA LEU A 434 -0.24 -5.56 -8.23
C LEU A 434 0.78 -4.42 -8.09
N PHE A 435 1.32 -3.94 -9.21
CA PHE A 435 2.29 -2.85 -9.23
C PHE A 435 1.70 -1.61 -9.89
N ALA A 436 1.99 -0.45 -9.29
CA ALA A 436 1.50 0.82 -9.80
C ALA A 436 2.14 1.16 -11.15
N ARG A 437 1.32 1.50 -12.15
CA ARG A 437 1.79 1.95 -13.46
C ARG A 437 2.04 3.46 -13.45
N SER A 438 2.94 3.95 -14.29
CA SER A 438 3.40 5.35 -14.28
C SER A 438 2.26 6.35 -14.44
N ASP A 439 1.30 6.07 -15.34
CA ASP A 439 0.14 6.94 -15.59
C ASP A 439 -0.82 7.02 -14.38
N ALA A 440 -0.97 5.91 -13.64
CA ALA A 440 -1.74 5.88 -12.39
C ALA A 440 -1.05 6.71 -11.29
N VAL A 441 0.28 6.56 -11.15
CA VAL A 441 1.08 7.36 -10.21
C VAL A 441 0.99 8.86 -10.53
N GLU A 442 1.13 9.23 -11.81
CA GLU A 442 0.99 10.63 -12.23
C GLU A 442 -0.42 11.16 -11.96
N ALA A 443 -1.47 10.38 -12.25
CA ALA A 443 -2.85 10.77 -11.97
C ALA A 443 -3.08 11.02 -10.47
N CYS A 444 -2.54 10.17 -9.59
CA CYS A 444 -2.58 10.38 -8.16
C CYS A 444 -1.90 11.70 -7.75
N TRP A 445 -0.70 11.97 -8.24
CA TRP A 445 0.00 13.23 -7.95
C TRP A 445 -0.73 14.45 -8.50
N LYS A 446 -1.26 14.36 -9.71
CA LYS A 446 -2.07 15.44 -10.31
C LYS A 446 -3.31 15.76 -9.45
N TYR A 447 -3.93 14.73 -8.89
CA TYR A 447 -5.09 14.89 -8.02
C TYR A 447 -4.75 15.55 -6.69
N VAL A 448 -3.63 15.18 -6.06
CA VAL A 448 -3.26 15.71 -4.73
C VAL A 448 -2.45 17.00 -4.77
N GLN A 449 -1.87 17.38 -5.91
CA GLN A 449 -1.05 18.60 -6.03
C GLN A 449 -1.76 19.86 -5.50
N PRO A 450 -3.04 20.13 -5.82
CA PRO A 450 -3.75 21.27 -5.25
C PRO A 450 -3.85 21.26 -3.72
N ILE A 451 -3.89 20.06 -3.10
CA ILE A 451 -3.90 19.92 -1.62
C ILE A 451 -2.53 20.31 -1.06
N LEU A 452 -1.44 19.87 -1.70
CA LEU A 452 -0.08 20.22 -1.28
C LEU A 452 0.18 21.72 -1.35
N ASP A 453 -0.37 22.38 -2.35
CA ASP A 453 -0.28 23.83 -2.51
C ASP A 453 -1.15 24.56 -1.46
N PHE A 454 -2.36 24.06 -1.20
CA PHE A 454 -3.32 24.63 -0.25
C PHE A 454 -2.88 24.52 1.21
N LYS A 455 -2.13 23.48 1.60
CA LYS A 455 -1.70 23.27 3.00
C LYS A 455 -0.79 24.39 3.54
N GLN A 456 -0.32 25.29 2.68
CA GLN A 456 0.40 26.51 3.10
C GLN A 456 -0.53 27.55 3.75
N ASP A 457 -1.86 27.45 3.57
CA ASP A 457 -2.82 28.31 4.24
C ASP A 457 -2.77 28.08 5.77
N PRO A 458 -2.51 29.12 6.59
CA PRO A 458 -2.45 28.99 8.04
C PRO A 458 -3.69 28.38 8.69
N GLN A 459 -4.86 28.53 8.10
CA GLN A 459 -6.14 28.04 8.63
C GLN A 459 -6.48 26.60 8.20
N SER A 460 -5.62 25.94 7.43
CA SER A 460 -5.89 24.62 6.86
C SER A 460 -5.64 23.46 7.82
N LEU A 461 -5.02 23.65 8.99
CA LEU A 461 -4.57 22.58 9.88
C LEU A 461 -5.31 22.63 11.22
N PHE A 462 -6.04 21.55 11.55
CA PHE A 462 -6.79 21.39 12.79
C PHE A 462 -6.05 20.48 13.78
N GLY A 463 -6.19 20.76 15.10
CA GLY A 463 -5.67 19.89 16.15
C GLY A 463 -6.65 18.74 16.45
N TYR A 464 -6.14 17.55 16.79
CA TYR A 464 -6.95 16.48 17.38
C TYR A 464 -6.18 15.76 18.49
N ALA A 465 -6.86 15.37 19.55
CA ALA A 465 -6.24 14.66 20.67
C ALA A 465 -5.83 13.23 20.27
N CYS A 466 -4.67 12.77 20.73
CA CYS A 466 -4.28 11.35 20.58
C CYS A 466 -5.38 10.42 21.10
N GLY A 467 -5.64 9.30 20.42
CA GLY A 467 -6.68 8.35 20.77
C GLY A 467 -8.09 8.72 20.31
N THR A 468 -8.26 9.83 19.58
CA THR A 468 -9.53 10.22 18.94
C THR A 468 -9.53 9.89 17.44
N TRP A 469 -10.71 9.93 16.79
CA TRP A 469 -10.86 9.64 15.36
C TRP A 469 -10.48 10.78 14.42
N GLY A 470 -9.68 11.73 14.89
CA GLY A 470 -9.22 12.88 14.12
C GLY A 470 -9.92 14.17 14.49
N PRO A 471 -9.74 15.24 13.70
CA PRO A 471 -10.39 16.52 13.92
C PRO A 471 -11.93 16.40 13.82
N LYS A 472 -12.64 17.15 14.68
CA LYS A 472 -14.11 17.20 14.67
C LYS A 472 -14.66 17.68 13.32
N GLU A 473 -13.93 18.55 12.65
CA GLU A 473 -14.25 19.08 11.32
C GLU A 473 -14.36 17.95 10.27
N CYS A 474 -13.72 16.79 10.51
CA CYS A 474 -13.85 15.65 9.62
C CYS A 474 -15.21 14.94 9.76
N ASP A 475 -15.82 14.97 10.96
CA ASP A 475 -17.19 14.47 11.13
C ASP A 475 -18.20 15.37 10.40
N ASP A 476 -17.94 16.68 10.38
CA ASP A 476 -18.79 17.65 9.67
C ASP A 476 -18.85 17.39 8.16
N LEU A 477 -17.84 16.77 7.56
CA LEU A 477 -17.87 16.42 6.13
C LEU A 477 -19.04 15.48 5.77
N LEU A 478 -19.36 14.53 6.65
CA LEU A 478 -20.45 13.57 6.44
C LEU A 478 -21.77 14.11 7.00
N GLN A 479 -21.71 14.79 8.15
CA GLN A 479 -22.92 15.34 8.82
C GLN A 479 -23.65 16.36 7.96
N ARG A 480 -22.94 17.19 7.18
CA ARG A 480 -23.53 18.14 6.23
C ARG A 480 -24.37 17.43 5.15
N ASP A 481 -24.05 16.19 4.84
CA ASP A 481 -24.77 15.34 3.88
C ASP A 481 -25.80 14.42 4.57
N GLY A 482 -26.02 14.56 5.89
CA GLY A 482 -26.90 13.70 6.68
C GLY A 482 -26.35 12.30 6.91
N ARG A 483 -25.03 12.12 6.84
CA ARG A 483 -24.31 10.86 6.96
C ARG A 483 -23.39 10.86 8.19
N ALA A 484 -22.84 9.71 8.55
CA ALA A 484 -21.90 9.59 9.64
C ALA A 484 -20.81 8.57 9.30
N TRP A 485 -19.60 8.78 9.86
CA TRP A 485 -18.52 7.81 9.79
C TRP A 485 -18.87 6.53 10.53
N ARG A 486 -18.45 5.40 9.97
CA ARG A 486 -18.31 4.19 10.77
C ARG A 486 -17.09 4.33 11.68
N PHE A 487 -17.29 4.02 12.96
CA PHE A 487 -16.21 3.91 13.93
C PHE A 487 -16.07 2.44 14.36
N PRO A 488 -15.08 1.68 13.83
CA PRO A 488 -14.88 0.28 14.19
C PRO A 488 -14.49 0.10 15.66
N CYS A 489 -14.07 1.18 16.31
CA CYS A 489 -13.64 1.23 17.68
C CYS A 489 -14.11 2.55 18.29
N LYS A 490 -14.59 2.53 19.54
CA LYS A 490 -14.92 3.74 20.29
C LYS A 490 -13.65 4.56 20.54
N ASN A 491 -13.83 5.86 20.79
CA ASN A 491 -12.74 6.73 21.18
C ASN A 491 -12.07 6.22 22.47
N LEU A 492 -10.76 6.00 22.45
CA LEU A 492 -10.02 5.43 23.59
C LEU A 492 -9.80 6.43 24.72
N THR A 493 -10.00 7.74 24.50
CA THR A 493 -10.00 8.72 25.58
C THR A 493 -11.22 8.58 26.48
N ASP A 494 -12.34 8.05 25.96
CA ASP A 494 -13.63 8.00 26.63
C ASP A 494 -14.10 6.58 26.98
N THR A 495 -13.55 5.54 26.35
CA THR A 495 -14.04 4.15 26.48
C THR A 495 -12.97 3.09 26.35
N ASP A 496 -13.15 1.96 27.05
CA ASP A 496 -12.17 0.88 27.17
C ASP A 496 -12.14 -0.14 26.01
N TYR A 497 -12.99 -0.03 24.98
CA TYR A 497 -13.15 -1.10 24.00
C TYR A 497 -13.13 -0.66 22.55
N CYS A 498 -12.25 -1.34 21.75
CA CYS A 498 -12.37 -1.47 20.32
C CYS A 498 -13.16 -2.73 19.97
N GLU A 499 -14.27 -2.58 19.27
CA GLU A 499 -14.95 -3.66 18.58
C GLU A 499 -14.49 -3.64 17.09
N LEU A 500 -13.53 -4.48 16.76
CA LEU A 500 -13.09 -4.72 15.39
C LEU A 500 -14.01 -5.71 14.69
#